data_24813ee3a7b996cd725c6d618693e35c
#
_entry.id   24813ee3a7b996cd725c6d618693e35c
#
_cell.length_a   1.000
_cell.length_b   1.000
_cell.length_c   1.000
_cell.angle_alpha   90.00
_cell.angle_beta   90.00
_cell.angle_gamma   90.00
#
_symmetry.space_group_name_H-M   'P 1'
#
loop_
_entity.id
_entity.type
_entity.pdbx_description
1 polymer ?
#
loop_
_entity_poly.entity_id
_entity_poly.type
_entity_poly.pdbx_seq_one_letter_code
_entity_poly.pdbx_strand_id
1 'polypeptide(L)'
;MYCDSAYFYSESNSFDAYQNVKVTEGEEMSLTGDFLNYDGNTKIAKVRGNILLKDGETELRTETLDFYREENYAIYRNGGQIINKKDKVTLTSGLGIYFPDSKYFHFKDSVVLISEDYTIYSDTMHQNNDANITYFFGPTRIYSDSLKIYCEKGYFDQTNDVSEFVKNAEIVNENQIILGDSIRYNLKDDIGEMFGNVEITDTTEDFTVKGDYGFHNKKDSTSLVTGHALLIQQFDKDSFYLHGDTLFSEFDSTRKNRIIH
;
A
#
# COMPACT_ATOMS: atom_id res chain seq x y z
N MET A 1 15.48 10.73 30.53
CA MET A 1 14.03 10.87 30.76
C MET A 1 13.81 12.10 31.65
N TYR A 2 12.75 12.86 31.38
CA TYR A 2 12.28 14.02 32.17
C TYR A 2 10.76 13.86 32.38
N CYS A 3 10.26 14.29 33.53
CA CYS A 3 8.83 14.35 33.89
C CYS A 3 8.65 15.27 35.12
N ASP A 4 7.41 15.67 35.43
CA ASP A 4 7.11 16.50 36.57
C ASP A 4 7.17 15.72 37.89
N SER A 5 6.75 14.45 37.88
CA SER A 5 6.85 13.57 39.06
C SER A 5 7.04 12.11 38.62
N ALA A 6 7.77 11.35 39.45
CA ALA A 6 7.96 9.91 39.22
C ALA A 6 7.93 9.15 40.55
N TYR A 7 7.40 7.95 40.52
CA TYR A 7 7.35 7.02 41.64
C TYR A 7 8.01 5.71 41.27
N PHE A 8 8.95 5.25 42.08
CA PHE A 8 9.59 3.95 41.90
C PHE A 8 9.06 2.95 42.93
N TYR A 9 8.65 1.79 42.49
CA TYR A 9 8.12 0.71 43.32
C TYR A 9 9.13 -0.43 43.38
N SER A 10 9.90 -0.52 44.48
CA SER A 10 11.00 -1.48 44.62
C SER A 10 10.53 -2.95 44.64
N GLU A 11 9.34 -3.22 45.20
CA GLU A 11 8.79 -4.59 45.29
C GLU A 11 8.38 -5.14 43.94
N SER A 12 7.77 -4.31 43.08
CA SER A 12 7.35 -4.70 41.71
C SER A 12 8.40 -4.36 40.66
N ASN A 13 9.55 -3.77 41.03
CA ASN A 13 10.57 -3.34 40.09
C ASN A 13 10.02 -2.49 38.94
N SER A 14 9.14 -1.55 39.27
CA SER A 14 8.42 -0.73 38.27
C SER A 14 8.51 0.75 38.62
N PHE A 15 8.27 1.62 37.65
CA PHE A 15 8.10 3.04 37.93
C PHE A 15 6.98 3.65 37.09
N ASP A 16 6.39 4.70 37.64
CA ASP A 16 5.42 5.56 37.00
C ASP A 16 5.98 6.98 36.88
N ALA A 17 5.83 7.58 35.71
CA ALA A 17 6.17 8.98 35.47
C ALA A 17 4.92 9.72 34.97
N TYR A 18 4.70 10.90 35.53
CA TYR A 18 3.50 11.69 35.31
C TYR A 18 3.84 13.09 34.84
N GLN A 19 3.05 13.56 33.89
CA GLN A 19 3.03 14.91 33.31
C GLN A 19 4.34 15.30 32.64
N ASN A 20 4.23 15.87 31.44
CA ASN A 20 5.37 16.32 30.66
C ASN A 20 6.47 15.25 30.49
N VAL A 21 6.05 13.98 30.41
CA VAL A 21 7.00 12.87 30.23
C VAL A 21 7.72 13.05 28.92
N LYS A 22 9.06 13.04 28.96
CA LYS A 22 9.94 13.10 27.81
C LYS A 22 11.05 12.08 27.93
N VAL A 23 11.16 11.20 26.97
CA VAL A 23 12.27 10.24 26.80
C VAL A 23 13.03 10.60 25.54
N THR A 24 14.34 10.59 25.59
CA THR A 24 15.21 10.87 24.43
C THR A 24 16.24 9.77 24.28
N GLU A 25 16.55 9.42 23.05
CA GLU A 25 17.64 8.52 22.70
C GLU A 25 18.45 9.16 21.56
N GLY A 26 19.71 9.48 21.86
CA GLY A 26 20.51 10.28 20.94
C GLY A 26 19.95 11.70 20.75
N GLU A 27 20.25 12.29 19.58
CA GLU A 27 19.79 13.64 19.20
C GLU A 27 18.50 13.60 18.35
N GLU A 28 18.21 12.50 17.69
CA GLU A 28 17.15 12.40 16.69
C GLU A 28 15.85 11.82 17.23
N MET A 29 15.92 10.94 18.28
CA MET A 29 14.74 10.27 18.79
C MET A 29 14.22 10.93 20.08
N SER A 30 12.94 11.26 20.10
CA SER A 30 12.24 11.76 21.28
C SER A 30 10.80 11.26 21.34
N LEU A 31 10.41 10.84 22.54
CA LEU A 31 9.05 10.42 22.86
C LEU A 31 8.50 11.34 23.95
N THR A 32 7.32 11.90 23.75
CA THR A 32 6.60 12.67 24.77
C THR A 32 5.22 12.05 25.03
N GLY A 33 4.67 12.27 26.22
CA GLY A 33 3.35 11.82 26.62
C GLY A 33 2.97 12.31 28.01
N ASP A 34 1.74 12.06 28.44
CA ASP A 34 1.23 12.51 29.74
C ASP A 34 1.60 11.55 30.87
N PHE A 35 1.69 10.26 30.57
CA PHE A 35 1.97 9.20 31.53
C PHE A 35 2.86 8.12 30.91
N LEU A 36 3.82 7.60 31.70
CA LEU A 36 4.62 6.44 31.34
C LEU A 36 4.71 5.50 32.56
N ASN A 37 4.36 4.23 32.34
CA ASN A 37 4.62 3.13 33.24
C ASN A 37 5.68 2.22 32.65
N TYR A 38 6.67 1.83 33.42
CA TYR A 38 7.64 0.80 33.03
C TYR A 38 7.67 -0.32 34.07
N ASP A 39 7.44 -1.53 33.63
CA ASP A 39 7.58 -2.74 34.42
C ASP A 39 8.93 -3.41 34.11
N GLY A 40 9.85 -3.39 35.08
CA GLY A 40 11.18 -3.95 34.92
C GLY A 40 11.22 -5.48 34.94
N ASN A 41 10.15 -6.16 35.39
CA ASN A 41 10.07 -7.62 35.37
C ASN A 41 9.63 -8.11 33.99
N THR A 42 8.62 -7.47 33.38
CA THR A 42 8.13 -7.79 32.03
C THR A 42 8.84 -6.99 30.93
N LYS A 43 9.61 -5.96 31.32
CA LYS A 43 10.31 -5.03 30.43
C LYS A 43 9.39 -4.35 29.40
N ILE A 44 8.14 -4.09 29.82
CA ILE A 44 7.16 -3.40 29.01
C ILE A 44 7.08 -1.93 29.48
N ALA A 45 7.21 -1.01 28.52
CA ALA A 45 6.92 0.40 28.72
C ALA A 45 5.56 0.75 28.11
N LYS A 46 4.69 1.40 28.90
CA LYS A 46 3.36 1.83 28.45
C LYS A 46 3.27 3.34 28.54
N VAL A 47 3.07 4.01 27.41
CA VAL A 47 2.89 5.45 27.32
C VAL A 47 1.44 5.77 27.00
N ARG A 48 0.89 6.81 27.63
CA ARG A 48 -0.52 7.18 27.51
C ARG A 48 -0.68 8.70 27.44
N GLY A 49 -1.63 9.14 26.64
CA GLY A 49 -2.06 10.52 26.50
C GLY A 49 -1.12 11.40 25.68
N ASN A 50 -1.63 12.08 24.68
CA ASN A 50 -0.93 13.08 23.88
C ASN A 50 0.46 12.64 23.38
N ILE A 51 0.58 11.40 22.93
CA ILE A 51 1.86 10.81 22.56
C ILE A 51 2.34 11.39 21.24
N LEU A 52 3.59 11.89 21.25
CA LEU A 52 4.35 12.27 20.09
C LEU A 52 5.71 11.60 20.13
N LEU A 53 5.93 10.64 19.24
CA LEU A 53 7.23 10.04 18.98
C LEU A 53 7.81 10.66 17.70
N LYS A 54 9.02 11.20 17.83
CA LYS A 54 9.81 11.71 16.70
C LYS A 54 11.04 10.85 16.52
N ASP A 55 11.31 10.49 15.28
CA ASP A 55 12.51 9.77 14.86
C ASP A 55 12.95 10.32 13.49
N GLY A 56 13.96 11.15 13.49
CA GLY A 56 14.37 11.93 12.33
C GLY A 56 13.20 12.74 11.75
N GLU A 57 12.88 12.47 10.48
CA GLU A 57 11.79 13.14 9.74
C GLU A 57 10.41 12.51 9.96
N THR A 58 10.35 11.43 10.74
CA THR A 58 9.10 10.70 11.01
C THR A 58 8.51 11.09 12.36
N GLU A 59 7.21 11.36 12.39
CA GLU A 59 6.43 11.62 13.59
C GLU A 59 5.30 10.60 13.71
N LEU A 60 5.15 9.96 14.88
CA LEU A 60 3.94 9.20 15.25
C LEU A 60 3.16 9.97 16.31
N ARG A 61 1.88 10.14 16.10
CA ARG A 61 0.90 10.70 17.04
C ARG A 61 -0.14 9.66 17.39
N THR A 62 -0.35 9.42 18.67
CA THR A 62 -1.34 8.44 19.16
C THR A 62 -1.68 8.71 20.64
N GLU A 63 -2.71 8.06 21.16
CA GLU A 63 -3.08 8.12 22.57
C GLU A 63 -2.51 6.97 23.41
N THR A 64 -2.08 5.88 22.75
CA THR A 64 -1.56 4.69 23.42
C THR A 64 -0.35 4.15 22.67
N LEU A 65 0.75 3.91 23.38
CA LEU A 65 1.94 3.27 22.82
C LEU A 65 2.53 2.32 23.87
N ASP A 66 2.64 1.05 23.53
CA ASP A 66 3.29 0.04 24.34
C ASP A 66 4.57 -0.42 23.63
N PHE A 67 5.69 -0.45 24.36
CA PHE A 67 6.96 -0.95 23.86
C PHE A 67 7.37 -2.21 24.63
N TYR A 68 7.50 -3.31 23.92
CA TYR A 68 7.92 -4.62 24.41
C TYR A 68 9.41 -4.77 24.15
N ARG A 69 10.21 -4.54 25.19
CA ARG A 69 11.66 -4.38 25.04
C ARG A 69 12.37 -5.72 24.77
N GLU A 70 11.88 -6.84 25.31
CA GLU A 70 12.49 -8.16 25.09
C GLU A 70 12.25 -8.64 23.66
N GLU A 71 11.02 -8.48 23.17
CA GLU A 71 10.62 -8.86 21.80
C GLU A 71 10.95 -7.80 20.78
N ASN A 72 11.41 -6.63 21.22
CA ASN A 72 11.80 -5.48 20.43
C ASN A 72 10.75 -5.04 19.42
N TYR A 73 9.51 -4.75 19.88
CA TYR A 73 8.49 -4.11 19.05
C TYR A 73 7.69 -3.05 19.83
N ALA A 74 7.16 -2.10 19.09
CA ALA A 74 6.23 -1.10 19.58
C ALA A 74 4.85 -1.30 18.96
N ILE A 75 3.79 -1.04 19.72
CA ILE A 75 2.41 -1.15 19.25
C ILE A 75 1.57 0.01 19.76
N TYR A 76 0.84 0.66 18.85
CA TYR A 76 -0.26 1.55 19.23
C TYR A 76 -1.61 0.89 18.89
N ARG A 77 -2.62 1.27 19.67
CA ARG A 77 -4.01 0.84 19.53
C ARG A 77 -4.93 2.05 19.65
N ASN A 78 -6.11 1.93 19.11
CA ASN A 78 -7.15 2.99 19.15
C ASN A 78 -6.82 4.22 18.29
N GLY A 79 -6.06 4.02 17.23
CA GLY A 79 -5.73 5.04 16.27
C GLY A 79 -4.32 5.59 16.42
N GLY A 80 -3.68 5.82 15.27
CA GLY A 80 -2.39 6.49 15.16
C GLY A 80 -2.25 7.18 13.83
N GLN A 81 -1.46 8.25 13.81
CA GLN A 81 -1.08 8.97 12.62
C GLN A 81 0.45 9.02 12.53
N ILE A 82 0.97 8.55 11.41
CA ILE A 82 2.40 8.64 11.08
C ILE A 82 2.56 9.67 9.97
N ILE A 83 3.48 10.60 10.15
CA ILE A 83 3.81 11.64 9.18
C ILE A 83 5.30 11.51 8.87
N ASN A 84 5.63 11.22 7.62
CA ASN A 84 6.99 11.34 7.09
C ASN A 84 7.10 12.67 6.33
N LYS A 85 7.88 13.60 6.90
CA LYS A 85 8.01 14.95 6.35
C LYS A 85 8.88 14.99 5.09
N LYS A 86 9.87 14.10 5.00
CA LYS A 86 10.77 14.02 3.85
C LYS A 86 10.02 13.54 2.60
N ASP A 87 9.24 12.48 2.75
CA ASP A 87 8.52 11.85 1.65
C ASP A 87 7.11 12.44 1.47
N LYS A 88 6.71 13.39 2.35
CA LYS A 88 5.38 14.02 2.38
C LYS A 88 4.23 13.01 2.43
N VAL A 89 4.43 11.94 3.19
CA VAL A 89 3.46 10.87 3.37
C VAL A 89 2.80 10.98 4.73
N THR A 90 1.48 10.83 4.75
CA THR A 90 0.69 10.68 5.98
C THR A 90 -0.02 9.34 5.95
N LEU A 91 0.16 8.55 7.01
CA LEU A 91 -0.52 7.27 7.20
C LEU A 91 -1.35 7.31 8.48
N THR A 92 -2.59 6.84 8.42
CA THR A 92 -3.46 6.63 9.59
C THR A 92 -3.94 5.18 9.63
N SER A 93 -4.07 4.62 10.82
CA SER A 93 -4.67 3.28 11.03
C SER A 93 -5.19 3.11 12.45
N GLY A 94 -6.09 2.17 12.67
CA GLY A 94 -6.59 1.83 14.02
C GLY A 94 -5.54 1.18 14.90
N LEU A 95 -4.67 0.37 14.30
CA LEU A 95 -3.58 -0.35 14.95
C LEU A 95 -2.31 -0.27 14.11
N GLY A 96 -1.17 -0.08 14.77
CA GLY A 96 0.15 -0.18 14.13
C GLY A 96 1.16 -0.88 15.02
N ILE A 97 1.96 -1.75 14.41
CA ILE A 97 3.07 -2.44 15.07
C ILE A 97 4.34 -2.12 14.30
N TYR A 98 5.40 -1.77 15.02
CA TYR A 98 6.71 -1.50 14.48
C TYR A 98 7.75 -2.45 15.06
N PHE A 99 8.53 -3.07 14.19
CA PHE A 99 9.66 -3.95 14.51
C PHE A 99 10.97 -3.24 14.12
N PRO A 100 11.70 -2.62 15.06
CA PRO A 100 12.89 -1.83 14.76
C PRO A 100 14.00 -2.61 14.05
N ASP A 101 14.25 -3.84 14.46
CA ASP A 101 15.33 -4.67 13.92
C ASP A 101 15.19 -4.97 12.43
N SER A 102 13.96 -5.15 11.97
CA SER A 102 13.63 -5.46 10.58
C SER A 102 13.08 -4.25 9.80
N LYS A 103 12.93 -3.11 10.48
CA LYS A 103 12.25 -1.92 9.95
C LYS A 103 10.92 -2.24 9.26
N TYR A 104 10.19 -3.17 9.86
CA TYR A 104 8.93 -3.68 9.36
C TYR A 104 7.77 -3.09 10.13
N PHE A 105 6.74 -2.66 9.38
CA PHE A 105 5.51 -2.10 9.95
C PHE A 105 4.32 -2.95 9.55
N HIS A 106 3.41 -3.17 10.50
CA HIS A 106 2.09 -3.70 10.26
C HIS A 106 1.05 -2.67 10.64
N PHE A 107 0.17 -2.32 9.71
CA PHE A 107 -0.96 -1.43 9.92
C PHE A 107 -2.26 -2.18 9.67
N LYS A 108 -3.23 -1.96 10.52
CA LYS A 108 -4.53 -2.62 10.49
C LYS A 108 -5.65 -1.66 10.85
N ASP A 109 -6.86 -2.05 10.46
CA ASP A 109 -8.10 -1.38 10.77
C ASP A 109 -8.18 0.01 10.13
N SER A 110 -8.74 0.04 8.91
CA SER A 110 -8.97 1.27 8.13
C SER A 110 -7.69 2.06 7.86
N VAL A 111 -6.72 1.39 7.24
CA VAL A 111 -5.46 2.03 6.85
C VAL A 111 -5.71 3.02 5.72
N VAL A 112 -5.26 4.26 5.92
CA VAL A 112 -5.27 5.30 4.88
C VAL A 112 -3.86 5.87 4.76
N LEU A 113 -3.29 5.80 3.57
CA LEU A 113 -2.02 6.42 3.24
C LEU A 113 -2.26 7.50 2.18
N ILE A 114 -1.77 8.69 2.44
CA ILE A 114 -1.88 9.86 1.56
C ILE A 114 -0.47 10.32 1.21
N SER A 115 -0.16 10.40 -0.08
CA SER A 115 1.04 11.02 -0.64
C SER A 115 0.66 12.15 -1.61
N GLU A 116 1.64 12.78 -2.25
CA GLU A 116 1.38 13.80 -3.28
C GLU A 116 0.72 13.20 -4.52
N ASP A 117 1.08 11.95 -4.88
CA ASP A 117 0.71 11.33 -6.15
C ASP A 117 -0.49 10.37 -6.04
N TYR A 118 -0.74 9.83 -4.84
CA TYR A 118 -1.80 8.82 -4.66
C TYR A 118 -2.33 8.75 -3.23
N THR A 119 -3.54 8.22 -3.12
CA THR A 119 -4.18 7.86 -1.84
C THR A 119 -4.53 6.38 -1.85
N ILE A 120 -4.14 5.66 -0.77
CA ILE A 120 -4.43 4.23 -0.58
C ILE A 120 -5.40 4.07 0.60
N TYR A 121 -6.45 3.29 0.39
CA TYR A 121 -7.33 2.77 1.43
C TYR A 121 -7.16 1.26 1.47
N SER A 122 -6.82 0.70 2.61
CA SER A 122 -6.61 -0.74 2.77
C SER A 122 -7.14 -1.23 4.11
N ASP A 123 -7.57 -2.48 4.19
CA ASP A 123 -7.89 -3.10 5.47
C ASP A 123 -6.61 -3.32 6.29
N THR A 124 -5.61 -3.88 5.66
CA THR A 124 -4.31 -4.19 6.28
C THR A 124 -3.18 -3.87 5.32
N MET A 125 -2.14 -3.20 5.80
CA MET A 125 -0.94 -2.86 5.04
C MET A 125 0.30 -3.25 5.84
N HIS A 126 1.25 -3.86 5.16
CA HIS A 126 2.59 -4.08 5.71
C HIS A 126 3.62 -3.32 4.90
N GLN A 127 4.57 -2.70 5.58
CA GLN A 127 5.66 -1.98 4.92
C GLN A 127 7.00 -2.52 5.41
N ASN A 128 7.85 -2.91 4.47
CA ASN A 128 9.23 -3.28 4.72
C ASN A 128 10.13 -2.17 4.18
N ASN A 129 10.68 -1.36 5.09
CA ASN A 129 11.51 -0.22 4.69
C ASN A 129 12.90 -0.63 4.20
N ASP A 130 13.46 -1.75 4.66
CA ASP A 130 14.75 -2.23 4.17
C ASP A 130 14.66 -2.76 2.73
N ALA A 131 13.58 -3.47 2.42
CA ALA A 131 13.32 -3.97 1.06
C ALA A 131 12.63 -2.94 0.16
N ASN A 132 12.09 -1.88 0.73
CA ASN A 132 11.28 -0.86 0.03
C ASN A 132 10.02 -1.44 -0.62
N ILE A 133 9.35 -2.36 0.08
CA ILE A 133 8.16 -3.06 -0.41
C ILE A 133 6.97 -2.77 0.50
N THR A 134 5.85 -2.42 -0.11
CA THR A 134 4.55 -2.28 0.55
C THR A 134 3.64 -3.41 0.10
N TYR A 135 3.05 -4.13 1.07
CA TYR A 135 2.10 -5.22 0.84
C TYR A 135 0.69 -4.80 1.27
N PHE A 136 -0.29 -5.20 0.52
CA PHE A 136 -1.72 -4.98 0.78
C PHE A 136 -2.42 -6.30 1.06
N PHE A 137 -3.30 -6.31 2.07
CA PHE A 137 -4.12 -7.46 2.45
C PHE A 137 -5.55 -7.01 2.76
N GLY A 138 -6.52 -7.73 2.22
CA GLY A 138 -7.93 -7.35 2.25
C GLY A 138 -8.27 -6.30 1.19
N PRO A 139 -9.53 -5.85 1.15
CA PRO A 139 -9.99 -4.87 0.17
C PRO A 139 -9.10 -3.61 0.18
N THR A 140 -8.47 -3.35 -0.95
CA THR A 140 -7.57 -2.20 -1.13
C THR A 140 -7.99 -1.40 -2.34
N ARG A 141 -8.03 -0.08 -2.19
CA ARG A 141 -8.29 0.89 -3.26
C ARG A 141 -7.18 1.91 -3.31
N ILE A 142 -6.65 2.14 -4.51
CA ILE A 142 -5.59 3.11 -4.78
C ILE A 142 -6.14 4.11 -5.79
N TYR A 143 -6.02 5.38 -5.48
CA TYR A 143 -6.47 6.48 -6.33
C TYR A 143 -5.29 7.39 -6.64
N SER A 144 -5.06 7.68 -7.90
CA SER A 144 -4.19 8.74 -8.37
C SER A 144 -4.97 9.66 -9.34
N ASP A 145 -4.32 10.66 -9.90
CA ASP A 145 -4.98 11.59 -10.84
C ASP A 145 -5.56 10.87 -12.07
N SER A 146 -4.91 9.80 -12.53
CA SER A 146 -5.26 9.11 -13.77
C SER A 146 -5.69 7.67 -13.59
N LEU A 147 -5.54 7.09 -12.38
CA LEU A 147 -5.79 5.65 -12.15
C LEU A 147 -6.62 5.42 -10.90
N LYS A 148 -7.50 4.42 -10.98
CA LYS A 148 -8.17 3.80 -9.84
C LYS A 148 -7.85 2.32 -9.88
N ILE A 149 -7.35 1.78 -8.78
CA ILE A 149 -7.00 0.35 -8.68
C ILE A 149 -7.76 -0.27 -7.52
N TYR A 150 -8.26 -1.47 -7.73
CA TYR A 150 -8.81 -2.33 -6.69
C TYR A 150 -8.10 -3.67 -6.67
N CYS A 151 -7.86 -4.23 -5.49
CA CYS A 151 -7.44 -5.61 -5.30
C CYS A 151 -7.78 -6.08 -3.88
N GLU A 152 -7.75 -7.40 -3.65
CA GLU A 152 -7.86 -7.96 -2.30
C GLU A 152 -6.50 -8.37 -1.72
N LYS A 153 -5.47 -8.42 -2.54
CA LYS A 153 -4.09 -8.66 -2.15
C LYS A 153 -3.16 -8.08 -3.20
N GLY A 154 -2.01 -7.59 -2.79
CA GLY A 154 -1.03 -7.08 -3.73
C GLY A 154 0.23 -6.60 -3.05
N TYR A 155 1.16 -6.14 -3.85
CA TYR A 155 2.35 -5.46 -3.36
C TYR A 155 2.84 -4.43 -4.37
N PHE A 156 3.63 -3.51 -3.86
CA PHE A 156 4.41 -2.56 -4.63
C PHE A 156 5.86 -2.62 -4.18
N ASP A 157 6.75 -3.04 -5.07
CA ASP A 157 8.20 -3.09 -4.90
C ASP A 157 8.82 -1.86 -5.56
N GLN A 158 9.16 -0.87 -4.74
CA GLN A 158 9.75 0.39 -5.22
C GLN A 158 11.20 0.23 -5.69
N THR A 159 11.89 -0.82 -5.24
CA THR A 159 13.28 -1.06 -5.65
C THR A 159 13.35 -1.60 -7.07
N ASN A 160 12.42 -2.46 -7.43
CA ASN A 160 12.37 -3.10 -8.74
C ASN A 160 11.35 -2.46 -9.70
N ASP A 161 10.62 -1.44 -9.24
CA ASP A 161 9.54 -0.78 -9.98
C ASP A 161 8.46 -1.77 -10.47
N VAL A 162 8.11 -2.74 -9.63
CA VAL A 162 7.11 -3.77 -9.94
C VAL A 162 5.94 -3.68 -8.96
N SER A 163 4.73 -3.74 -9.49
CA SER A 163 3.49 -3.92 -8.72
C SER A 163 2.75 -5.16 -9.17
N GLU A 164 2.06 -5.81 -8.24
CA GLU A 164 1.14 -6.90 -8.53
C GLU A 164 -0.11 -6.78 -7.67
N PHE A 165 -1.27 -6.87 -8.32
CA PHE A 165 -2.60 -6.81 -7.72
C PHE A 165 -3.29 -8.13 -7.98
N VAL A 166 -3.76 -8.80 -6.94
CA VAL A 166 -4.27 -10.17 -6.98
C VAL A 166 -5.64 -10.23 -6.34
N LYS A 167 -6.45 -11.18 -6.78
CA LYS A 167 -7.85 -11.40 -6.41
C LYS A 167 -8.74 -10.23 -6.78
N ASN A 168 -9.51 -10.43 -7.83
CA ASN A 168 -10.42 -9.45 -8.38
C ASN A 168 -9.70 -8.12 -8.69
N ALA A 169 -8.54 -8.23 -9.33
CA ALA A 169 -7.77 -7.05 -9.70
C ALA A 169 -8.50 -6.23 -10.76
N GLU A 170 -8.64 -4.94 -10.50
CA GLU A 170 -9.27 -3.98 -11.40
C GLU A 170 -8.38 -2.74 -11.51
N ILE A 171 -8.15 -2.29 -12.73
CA ILE A 171 -7.49 -1.01 -13.03
C ILE A 171 -8.41 -0.22 -13.96
N VAL A 172 -8.77 0.98 -13.52
CA VAL A 172 -9.58 1.92 -14.31
C VAL A 172 -8.75 3.16 -14.59
N ASN A 173 -8.62 3.50 -15.86
CA ASN A 173 -8.08 4.78 -16.30
C ASN A 173 -9.14 5.55 -17.10
N GLU A 174 -8.77 6.67 -17.74
CA GLU A 174 -9.72 7.52 -18.49
C GLU A 174 -10.48 6.78 -19.59
N ASN A 175 -9.82 5.83 -20.25
CA ASN A 175 -10.33 5.21 -21.47
C ASN A 175 -10.52 3.69 -21.35
N GLN A 176 -10.04 3.07 -20.26
CA GLN A 176 -10.00 1.62 -20.15
C GLN A 176 -10.36 1.12 -18.75
N ILE A 177 -11.01 -0.04 -18.75
CA ILE A 177 -11.22 -0.87 -17.57
C ILE A 177 -10.50 -2.19 -17.83
N ILE A 178 -9.60 -2.58 -16.95
CA ILE A 178 -8.81 -3.80 -17.03
C ILE A 178 -9.14 -4.66 -15.80
N LEU A 179 -9.58 -5.89 -16.04
CA LEU A 179 -9.92 -6.87 -15.02
C LEU A 179 -9.03 -8.11 -15.18
N GLY A 180 -8.74 -8.78 -14.09
CA GLY A 180 -8.04 -10.07 -14.07
C GLY A 180 -8.00 -10.67 -12.67
N ASP A 181 -7.70 -11.95 -12.58
CA ASP A 181 -7.44 -12.59 -11.28
C ASP A 181 -6.16 -12.03 -10.66
N SER A 182 -5.17 -11.71 -11.52
CA SER A 182 -3.96 -10.98 -11.16
C SER A 182 -3.54 -10.04 -12.28
N ILE A 183 -3.06 -8.85 -11.89
CA ILE A 183 -2.47 -7.86 -12.80
C ILE A 183 -1.11 -7.47 -12.25
N ARG A 184 -0.07 -7.66 -13.05
CA ARG A 184 1.30 -7.28 -12.75
C ARG A 184 1.75 -6.16 -13.68
N TYR A 185 2.43 -5.17 -13.16
CA TYR A 185 2.99 -4.09 -13.95
C TYR A 185 4.45 -3.83 -13.57
N ASN A 186 5.30 -3.74 -14.60
CA ASN A 186 6.69 -3.34 -14.48
C ASN A 186 6.84 -1.91 -15.03
N LEU A 187 7.02 -0.95 -14.14
CA LEU A 187 7.14 0.48 -14.47
C LEU A 187 8.40 0.78 -15.29
N LYS A 188 9.50 0.07 -15.02
CA LYS A 188 10.78 0.29 -15.71
C LYS A 188 10.72 -0.13 -17.19
N ASP A 189 10.06 -1.23 -17.44
CA ASP A 189 9.93 -1.80 -18.78
C ASP A 189 8.68 -1.31 -19.52
N ASP A 190 7.75 -0.67 -18.80
CA ASP A 190 6.40 -0.30 -19.29
C ASP A 190 5.60 -1.51 -19.78
N ILE A 191 5.71 -2.63 -19.06
CA ILE A 191 5.05 -3.90 -19.38
C ILE A 191 3.97 -4.20 -18.35
N GLY A 192 2.77 -4.48 -18.84
CA GLY A 192 1.64 -5.00 -18.07
C GLY A 192 1.34 -6.44 -18.46
N GLU A 193 1.11 -7.29 -17.47
CA GLU A 193 0.70 -8.69 -17.63
C GLU A 193 -0.59 -8.93 -16.82
N MET A 194 -1.55 -9.60 -17.41
CA MET A 194 -2.84 -9.94 -16.80
C MET A 194 -3.04 -11.44 -16.85
N PHE A 195 -3.49 -12.03 -15.76
CA PHE A 195 -3.63 -13.48 -15.64
C PHE A 195 -5.02 -13.83 -15.13
N GLY A 196 -5.64 -14.81 -15.76
CA GLY A 196 -6.93 -15.39 -15.41
C GLY A 196 -8.11 -14.42 -15.57
N ASN A 197 -9.18 -14.83 -16.21
CA ASN A 197 -10.40 -14.06 -16.43
C ASN A 197 -10.12 -12.64 -16.93
N VAL A 198 -9.19 -12.51 -17.87
CA VAL A 198 -8.76 -11.21 -18.40
C VAL A 198 -9.91 -10.58 -19.19
N GLU A 199 -10.24 -9.35 -18.86
CA GLU A 199 -11.17 -8.50 -19.59
C GLU A 199 -10.59 -7.08 -19.70
N ILE A 200 -10.44 -6.60 -20.92
CA ILE A 200 -9.98 -5.24 -21.23
C ILE A 200 -11.07 -4.56 -22.03
N THR A 201 -11.71 -3.57 -21.43
CA THR A 201 -12.76 -2.76 -22.08
C THR A 201 -12.19 -1.39 -22.38
N ASP A 202 -12.22 -0.99 -23.65
CA ASP A 202 -11.99 0.39 -24.07
C ASP A 202 -13.34 1.12 -24.14
N THR A 203 -13.49 2.13 -23.29
CA THR A 203 -14.74 2.89 -23.16
C THR A 203 -14.89 3.99 -24.22
N THR A 204 -13.83 4.28 -24.98
CA THR A 204 -13.81 5.29 -26.04
C THR A 204 -14.16 4.67 -27.39
N GLU A 205 -13.63 3.48 -27.65
CA GLU A 205 -13.77 2.78 -28.91
C GLU A 205 -14.86 1.68 -28.85
N ASP A 206 -15.55 1.54 -27.71
CA ASP A 206 -16.66 0.61 -27.47
C ASP A 206 -16.32 -0.86 -27.79
N PHE A 207 -15.11 -1.30 -27.43
CA PHE A 207 -14.75 -2.72 -27.58
C PHE A 207 -14.29 -3.35 -26.26
N THR A 208 -14.46 -4.66 -26.19
CA THR A 208 -13.98 -5.48 -25.07
C THR A 208 -13.18 -6.66 -25.63
N VAL A 209 -12.01 -6.92 -25.03
CA VAL A 209 -11.20 -8.11 -25.32
C VAL A 209 -11.14 -8.98 -24.07
N LYS A 210 -11.40 -10.29 -24.25
CA LYS A 210 -11.39 -11.29 -23.17
C LYS A 210 -10.41 -12.40 -23.49
N GLY A 211 -9.85 -13.05 -22.45
CA GLY A 211 -8.97 -14.21 -22.58
C GLY A 211 -8.46 -14.70 -21.23
N ASP A 212 -7.54 -15.65 -21.26
CA ASP A 212 -6.95 -16.23 -20.04
C ASP A 212 -5.66 -15.53 -19.64
N TYR A 213 -4.95 -14.92 -20.60
CA TYR A 213 -3.74 -14.14 -20.38
C TYR A 213 -3.72 -12.92 -21.28
N GLY A 214 -3.27 -11.79 -20.74
CA GLY A 214 -3.06 -10.54 -21.45
C GLY A 214 -1.64 -10.01 -21.21
N PHE A 215 -1.09 -9.41 -22.27
CA PHE A 215 0.20 -8.73 -22.24
C PHE A 215 0.09 -7.38 -22.95
N HIS A 216 0.68 -6.35 -22.37
CA HIS A 216 0.74 -5.02 -22.95
C HIS A 216 2.16 -4.44 -22.81
N ASN A 217 2.73 -4.03 -23.94
CA ASN A 217 3.98 -3.26 -23.97
C ASN A 217 3.66 -1.83 -24.40
N LYS A 218 3.74 -0.90 -23.47
CA LYS A 218 3.41 0.51 -23.69
C LYS A 218 4.43 1.19 -24.62
N LYS A 219 5.70 0.82 -24.54
CA LYS A 219 6.77 1.41 -25.38
C LYS A 219 6.54 1.14 -26.86
N ASP A 220 6.16 -0.08 -27.20
CA ASP A 220 5.90 -0.50 -28.57
C ASP A 220 4.44 -0.29 -28.95
N SER A 221 3.58 0.01 -27.97
CA SER A 221 2.12 0.12 -28.13
C SER A 221 1.51 -1.18 -28.69
N THR A 222 2.07 -2.32 -28.30
CA THR A 222 1.59 -3.65 -28.68
C THR A 222 0.81 -4.29 -27.54
N SER A 223 -0.20 -5.08 -27.88
CA SER A 223 -0.97 -5.86 -26.92
C SER A 223 -1.24 -7.25 -27.46
N LEU A 224 -1.29 -8.22 -26.56
CA LEU A 224 -1.61 -9.61 -26.87
C LEU A 224 -2.60 -10.12 -25.84
N VAL A 225 -3.64 -10.81 -26.31
CA VAL A 225 -4.55 -11.59 -25.46
C VAL A 225 -4.61 -13.00 -26.01
N THR A 226 -4.41 -13.99 -25.16
CA THR A 226 -4.40 -15.41 -25.55
C THR A 226 -5.19 -16.27 -24.57
N GLY A 227 -5.52 -17.50 -24.99
CA GLY A 227 -6.37 -18.42 -24.26
C GLY A 227 -7.85 -18.05 -24.43
N HIS A 228 -8.51 -18.67 -25.44
CA HIS A 228 -9.90 -18.39 -25.79
C HIS A 228 -10.16 -16.89 -26.08
N ALA A 229 -9.23 -16.27 -26.79
CA ALA A 229 -9.29 -14.84 -27.02
C ALA A 229 -10.54 -14.45 -27.82
N LEU A 230 -11.27 -13.48 -27.32
CA LEU A 230 -12.52 -12.97 -27.87
C LEU A 230 -12.51 -11.44 -27.87
N LEU A 231 -12.62 -10.84 -29.04
CA LEU A 231 -12.91 -9.41 -29.19
C LEU A 231 -14.39 -9.20 -29.47
N ILE A 232 -15.01 -8.28 -28.80
CA ILE A 232 -16.38 -7.84 -28.95
C ILE A 232 -16.35 -6.34 -29.27
N GLN A 233 -16.74 -5.97 -30.47
CA GLN A 233 -16.94 -4.57 -30.86
C GLN A 233 -18.42 -4.28 -30.88
N GLN A 234 -18.84 -3.25 -30.14
CA GLN A 234 -20.23 -2.84 -30.05
C GLN A 234 -20.53 -1.76 -31.09
N PHE A 235 -21.71 -1.83 -31.70
CA PHE A 235 -22.29 -0.81 -32.57
C PHE A 235 -23.72 -0.52 -32.12
N ASP A 236 -24.29 0.57 -32.56
CA ASP A 236 -25.63 1.03 -32.14
C ASP A 236 -26.72 -0.04 -32.19
N LYS A 237 -26.66 -0.99 -33.14
CA LYS A 237 -27.70 -1.99 -33.38
C LYS A 237 -27.20 -3.44 -33.47
N ASP A 238 -25.89 -3.65 -33.44
CA ASP A 238 -25.28 -4.95 -33.64
C ASP A 238 -23.93 -5.05 -32.93
N SER A 239 -23.33 -6.23 -32.90
CA SER A 239 -21.99 -6.46 -32.34
C SER A 239 -21.18 -7.34 -33.27
N PHE A 240 -19.93 -7.00 -33.44
CA PHE A 240 -18.96 -7.82 -34.16
C PHE A 240 -18.18 -8.66 -33.14
N TYR A 241 -17.97 -9.92 -33.42
CA TYR A 241 -17.23 -10.89 -32.62
C TYR A 241 -16.06 -11.45 -33.42
N LEU A 242 -14.88 -11.40 -32.87
CA LEU A 242 -13.68 -12.03 -33.43
C LEU A 242 -13.08 -12.99 -32.38
N HIS A 243 -13.02 -14.27 -32.74
CA HIS A 243 -12.42 -15.31 -31.90
C HIS A 243 -11.09 -15.76 -32.49
N GLY A 244 -10.15 -16.10 -31.59
CA GLY A 244 -8.87 -16.69 -31.92
C GLY A 244 -8.24 -17.38 -30.72
N ASP A 245 -7.22 -18.17 -30.94
CA ASP A 245 -6.39 -18.66 -29.84
C ASP A 245 -5.61 -17.51 -29.22
N THR A 246 -5.21 -16.58 -30.09
CA THR A 246 -4.48 -15.36 -29.72
C THR A 246 -4.95 -14.20 -30.60
N LEU A 247 -5.14 -13.04 -29.98
CA LEU A 247 -5.36 -11.77 -30.64
C LEU A 247 -4.16 -10.87 -30.33
N PHE A 248 -3.43 -10.48 -31.34
CA PHE A 248 -2.30 -9.56 -31.25
C PHE A 248 -2.68 -8.22 -31.88
N SER A 249 -2.41 -7.13 -31.20
CA SER A 249 -2.69 -5.80 -31.73
C SER A 249 -1.45 -4.91 -31.72
N GLU A 250 -1.29 -4.16 -32.82
CA GLU A 250 -0.25 -3.16 -33.00
C GLU A 250 -0.77 -1.96 -33.81
N PHE A 251 -0.05 -0.85 -33.80
CA PHE A 251 -0.37 0.25 -34.70
C PHE A 251 0.25 0.03 -36.09
N ASP A 252 -0.44 0.50 -37.12
CA ASP A 252 0.10 0.56 -38.48
C ASP A 252 1.33 1.51 -38.55
N SER A 253 2.02 1.49 -39.68
CA SER A 253 3.22 2.32 -39.91
C SER A 253 2.95 3.84 -39.81
N THR A 254 1.69 4.25 -39.92
CA THR A 254 1.26 5.65 -39.80
C THR A 254 0.88 6.02 -38.37
N ARG A 255 0.77 5.03 -37.46
CA ARG A 255 0.26 5.14 -36.10
C ARG A 255 -1.16 5.73 -35.99
N LYS A 256 -1.95 5.60 -37.05
CA LYS A 256 -3.34 6.09 -37.09
C LYS A 256 -4.36 4.99 -36.87
N ASN A 257 -4.03 3.77 -37.27
CA ASN A 257 -4.95 2.64 -37.18
C ASN A 257 -4.33 1.54 -36.32
N ARG A 258 -5.14 0.90 -35.51
CA ARG A 258 -4.78 -0.31 -34.80
C ARG A 258 -5.14 -1.52 -35.67
N ILE A 259 -4.16 -2.41 -35.88
CA ILE A 259 -4.33 -3.65 -36.62
C ILE A 259 -4.42 -4.78 -35.59
N ILE A 260 -5.36 -5.71 -35.81
CA ILE A 260 -5.52 -6.89 -34.97
C ILE A 260 -5.28 -8.13 -35.87
N HIS A 261 -4.38 -8.99 -35.40
CA HIS A 261 -4.02 -10.24 -36.06
C HIS A 261 -4.53 -11.43 -35.24
#